data_3ed44a8a37638a86d94bf055b642a92f
#
_entry.id   3ed44a8a37638a86d94bf055b642a92f
#
_cell.length_a   1.000
_cell.length_b   1.000
_cell.length_c   1.000
_cell.angle_alpha   90.00
_cell.angle_beta   90.00
_cell.angle_gamma   90.00
#
_symmetry.space_group_name_H-M   'P 1'
#
loop_
_entity.id
_entity.type
_entity.pdbx_description
1 polymer ?
#
loop_
_entity_poly.entity_id
_entity_poly.type
_entity_poly.pdbx_seq_one_letter_code
_entity_poly.pdbx_strand_id
1 'polypeptide(L)'
;MRGMTTPASLPFTGNDAADRLLVDEPLALLIGFALDQQVTVQKAFSGPAELKRRLGHLDAARIAAMDPDELNAVFRERPALHRFPGAMAGKVQALCAAVSRDFGNDARRVWSEAPDGPSLEARLLSLPGIGGMKAKSLIAVLGKQFDVRPPGYEDVAPTWPTLGDVDSAEALASYQAGKRAHKAALRETARG
;
A
#
# COMPACT_ATOMS: atom_id res chain seq x y z
N MET A 1 -3.49 -20.42 -18.47
CA MET A 1 -2.90 -19.57 -17.40
C MET A 1 -2.21 -18.37 -18.04
N ARG A 2 -2.76 -17.19 -17.93
CA ARG A 2 -2.00 -15.97 -18.24
C ARG A 2 -1.04 -15.77 -17.09
N GLY A 3 0.26 -15.78 -17.35
CA GLY A 3 1.27 -15.49 -16.34
C GLY A 3 1.06 -14.09 -15.79
N MET A 4 1.16 -13.94 -14.46
CA MET A 4 1.16 -12.63 -13.81
C MET A 4 2.27 -11.78 -14.44
N THR A 5 1.88 -10.70 -15.10
CA THR A 5 2.84 -9.72 -15.60
C THR A 5 3.28 -8.88 -14.42
N THR A 6 4.55 -8.97 -14.08
CA THR A 6 5.13 -8.11 -13.02
C THR A 6 5.64 -6.85 -13.67
N PRO A 7 5.19 -5.64 -13.28
CA PRO A 7 5.73 -4.40 -13.81
C PRO A 7 7.19 -4.22 -13.37
N ALA A 8 7.96 -3.42 -14.08
CA ALA A 8 9.35 -3.14 -13.71
C ALA A 8 9.46 -2.30 -12.44
N SER A 9 8.51 -1.40 -12.22
CA SER A 9 8.43 -0.53 -11.04
C SER A 9 7.02 0.07 -10.94
N LEU A 10 6.69 0.64 -9.78
CA LEU A 10 5.49 1.48 -9.58
C LEU A 10 5.95 2.92 -9.36
N PRO A 11 5.62 3.87 -10.26
CA PRO A 11 6.16 5.24 -10.23
C PRO A 11 5.46 6.12 -9.18
N PHE A 12 5.49 5.70 -7.92
CA PHE A 12 4.77 6.35 -6.83
C PHE A 12 5.64 7.27 -5.98
N THR A 13 6.97 7.11 -6.02
CA THR A 13 7.86 7.80 -5.08
C THR A 13 8.72 8.88 -5.73
N GLY A 14 9.02 8.74 -7.01
CA GLY A 14 10.02 9.54 -7.71
C GLY A 14 11.46 9.08 -7.46
N ASN A 15 11.64 7.90 -6.84
CA ASN A 15 12.94 7.24 -6.64
C ASN A 15 12.88 5.83 -7.21
N ASP A 16 13.71 5.54 -8.20
CA ASP A 16 13.68 4.28 -8.95
C ASP A 16 13.88 3.04 -8.05
N ALA A 17 14.73 3.13 -7.04
CA ALA A 17 14.98 2.01 -6.14
C ALA A 17 13.76 1.74 -5.23
N ALA A 18 13.14 2.79 -4.71
CA ALA A 18 11.92 2.68 -3.92
C ALA A 18 10.74 2.19 -4.76
N ASP A 19 10.60 2.67 -6.00
CA ASP A 19 9.56 2.26 -6.94
C ASP A 19 9.68 0.78 -7.35
N ARG A 20 10.92 0.28 -7.52
CA ARG A 20 11.18 -1.14 -7.75
C ARG A 20 10.89 -2.00 -6.52
N LEU A 21 11.24 -1.53 -5.33
CA LEU A 21 10.98 -2.25 -4.09
C LEU A 21 9.49 -2.58 -3.90
N LEU A 22 8.59 -1.68 -4.32
CA LEU A 22 7.14 -1.89 -4.24
C LEU A 22 6.67 -3.06 -5.12
N VAL A 23 7.44 -3.42 -6.13
CA VAL A 23 7.18 -4.56 -7.02
C VAL A 23 7.88 -5.82 -6.53
N ASP A 24 9.15 -5.69 -6.14
CA ASP A 24 10.00 -6.82 -5.76
C ASP A 24 9.59 -7.44 -4.42
N GLU A 25 9.13 -6.61 -3.48
CA GLU A 25 8.72 -7.04 -2.14
C GLU A 25 7.23 -6.74 -1.89
N PRO A 26 6.35 -7.75 -1.96
CA PRO A 26 4.91 -7.59 -1.74
C PRO A 26 4.55 -6.89 -0.43
N LEU A 27 5.31 -7.12 0.64
CA LEU A 27 5.10 -6.45 1.93
C LEU A 27 5.34 -4.94 1.82
N ALA A 28 6.28 -4.48 0.99
CA ALA A 28 6.53 -3.06 0.76
C ALA A 28 5.29 -2.36 0.19
N LEU A 29 4.61 -2.99 -0.76
CA LEU A 29 3.38 -2.46 -1.33
C LEU A 29 2.28 -2.31 -0.26
N LEU A 30 2.08 -3.33 0.57
CA LEU A 30 1.09 -3.29 1.66
C LEU A 30 1.42 -2.21 2.70
N ILE A 31 2.69 -2.09 3.10
CA ILE A 31 3.13 -1.04 4.03
C ILE A 31 2.92 0.34 3.44
N GLY A 32 3.24 0.55 2.16
CA GLY A 32 3.01 1.81 1.45
C GLY A 32 1.55 2.24 1.53
N PHE A 33 0.62 1.32 1.26
CA PHE A 33 -0.81 1.58 1.40
C PHE A 33 -1.24 1.84 2.85
N ALA A 34 -0.69 1.13 3.82
CA ALA A 34 -0.97 1.39 5.24
C ALA A 34 -0.54 2.79 5.66
N LEU A 35 0.60 3.27 5.15
CA LEU A 35 1.15 4.60 5.42
C LEU A 35 0.45 5.72 4.64
N ASP A 36 -0.33 5.41 3.60
CA ASP A 36 -1.02 6.42 2.77
C ASP A 36 -2.20 7.04 3.53
N GLN A 37 -1.89 7.85 4.52
CA GLN A 37 -2.84 8.57 5.36
C GLN A 37 -2.31 9.95 5.74
N GLN A 38 -2.96 10.99 5.27
CA GLN A 38 -2.63 12.40 5.57
C GLN A 38 -1.18 12.80 5.25
N VAL A 39 -0.60 12.14 4.29
CA VAL A 39 0.71 12.45 3.68
C VAL A 39 0.58 12.36 2.17
N THR A 40 1.62 12.79 1.44
CA THR A 40 1.65 12.60 -0.01
C THR A 40 1.86 11.12 -0.37
N VAL A 41 1.45 10.73 -1.57
CA VAL A 41 1.70 9.39 -2.12
C VAL A 41 3.20 9.09 -2.09
N GLN A 42 4.03 10.04 -2.52
CA GLN A 42 5.48 9.90 -2.52
C GLN A 42 6.02 9.60 -1.12
N LYS A 43 5.55 10.33 -0.10
CA LYS A 43 5.99 10.10 1.29
C LYS A 43 5.56 8.73 1.80
N ALA A 44 4.31 8.35 1.57
CA ALA A 44 3.77 7.07 2.03
C ALA A 44 4.53 5.89 1.42
N PHE A 45 4.68 5.89 0.09
CA PHE A 45 5.28 4.77 -0.64
C PHE A 45 6.82 4.75 -0.62
N SER A 46 7.47 5.84 -0.21
CA SER A 46 8.90 5.86 0.14
C SER A 46 9.17 5.26 1.53
N GLY A 47 8.16 5.18 2.39
CA GLY A 47 8.27 4.66 3.74
C GLY A 47 8.84 3.24 3.83
N PRO A 48 8.38 2.27 3.02
CA PRO A 48 8.92 0.91 3.03
C PRO A 48 10.42 0.82 2.73
N ALA A 49 10.93 1.59 1.76
CA ALA A 49 12.36 1.63 1.44
C ALA A 49 13.17 2.18 2.61
N GLU A 50 12.69 3.25 3.24
CA GLU A 50 13.35 3.83 4.41
C GLU A 50 13.29 2.89 5.61
N LEU A 51 12.15 2.22 5.84
CA LEU A 51 12.01 1.22 6.89
C LEU A 51 13.00 0.06 6.69
N LYS A 52 13.09 -0.45 5.44
CA LYS A 52 14.06 -1.49 5.09
C LYS A 52 15.50 -1.05 5.34
N ARG A 53 15.85 0.18 4.97
CA ARG A 53 17.18 0.74 5.20
C ARG A 53 17.53 0.75 6.70
N ARG A 54 16.58 1.12 7.56
CA ARG A 54 16.76 1.20 9.02
C ARG A 54 16.83 -0.16 9.69
N LEU A 55 15.97 -1.10 9.27
CA LEU A 55 15.89 -2.43 9.85
C LEU A 55 16.85 -3.45 9.20
N GLY A 56 17.29 -3.20 7.96
CA GLY A 56 18.04 -4.14 7.15
C GLY A 56 17.17 -5.22 6.47
N HIS A 57 15.85 -5.21 6.67
CA HIS A 57 14.91 -6.17 6.09
C HIS A 57 13.48 -5.62 6.07
N LEU A 58 12.60 -6.31 5.28
CA LEU A 58 11.14 -6.22 5.38
C LEU A 58 10.59 -7.64 5.60
N ASP A 59 10.82 -8.22 6.76
CA ASP A 59 10.27 -9.51 7.16
C ASP A 59 9.11 -9.29 8.13
N ALA A 60 7.90 -9.75 7.76
CA ALA A 60 6.71 -9.47 8.53
C ALA A 60 6.75 -10.09 9.94
N ALA A 61 7.21 -11.34 10.05
CA ALA A 61 7.31 -12.01 11.35
C ALA A 61 8.31 -11.30 12.28
N ARG A 62 9.45 -10.86 11.74
CA ARG A 62 10.47 -10.14 12.52
C ARG A 62 9.96 -8.76 12.97
N ILE A 63 9.29 -8.02 12.08
CA ILE A 63 8.70 -6.71 12.44
C ILE A 63 7.59 -6.89 13.47
N ALA A 64 6.74 -7.90 13.30
CA ALA A 64 5.67 -8.21 14.27
C ALA A 64 6.20 -8.56 15.66
N ALA A 65 7.36 -9.22 15.74
CA ALA A 65 7.99 -9.64 16.98
C ALA A 65 8.87 -8.56 17.64
N MET A 66 9.09 -7.41 17.00
CA MET A 66 9.85 -6.31 17.59
C MET A 66 9.18 -5.77 18.85
N ASP A 67 9.99 -5.27 19.77
CA ASP A 67 9.47 -4.44 20.86
C ASP A 67 8.78 -3.18 20.26
N PRO A 68 7.55 -2.86 20.67
CA PRO A 68 6.81 -1.71 20.13
C PRO A 68 7.53 -0.37 20.28
N ASP A 69 8.27 -0.18 21.39
CA ASP A 69 9.01 1.06 21.64
C ASP A 69 10.24 1.15 20.72
N GLU A 70 10.91 0.03 20.45
CA GLU A 70 12.01 -0.03 19.48
C GLU A 70 11.52 0.30 18.06
N LEU A 71 10.41 -0.30 17.61
CA LEU A 71 9.85 0.01 16.32
C LEU A 71 9.39 1.47 16.22
N ASN A 72 8.78 1.99 17.29
CA ASN A 72 8.39 3.39 17.36
C ASN A 72 9.61 4.33 17.24
N ALA A 73 10.73 4.00 17.90
CA ALA A 73 11.97 4.76 17.78
C ALA A 73 12.49 4.77 16.32
N VAL A 74 12.42 3.63 15.63
CA VAL A 74 12.77 3.54 14.19
C VAL A 74 11.90 4.46 13.34
N PHE A 75 10.60 4.54 13.61
CA PHE A 75 9.68 5.44 12.88
C PHE A 75 9.93 6.91 13.16
N ARG A 76 10.38 7.25 14.38
CA ARG A 76 10.65 8.63 14.84
C ARG A 76 12.04 9.13 14.47
N GLU A 77 12.99 8.27 14.13
CA GLU A 77 14.32 8.66 13.68
C GLU A 77 14.20 9.69 12.55
N ARG A 78 14.95 10.77 12.62
CA ARG A 78 14.86 11.87 11.65
C ARG A 78 15.60 11.57 10.34
N PRO A 79 14.99 11.89 9.19
CA PRO A 79 13.64 12.39 9.00
C PRO A 79 12.58 11.33 9.32
N ALA A 80 11.54 11.67 10.09
CA ALA A 80 10.52 10.72 10.51
C ALA A 80 9.85 10.03 9.32
N LEU A 81 9.60 8.72 9.45
CA LEU A 81 8.96 7.93 8.39
C LEU A 81 7.57 8.44 8.00
N HIS A 82 6.85 9.03 8.96
CA HIS A 82 5.51 9.52 8.74
C HIS A 82 5.23 10.76 9.60
N ARG A 83 4.20 11.53 9.22
CA ARG A 83 3.71 12.67 10.02
C ARG A 83 3.26 12.25 11.43
N PHE A 84 2.71 11.03 11.54
CA PHE A 84 2.27 10.41 12.79
C PHE A 84 3.06 9.13 13.06
N PRO A 85 4.35 9.22 13.39
CA PRO A 85 5.24 8.05 13.39
C PRO A 85 4.81 6.98 14.38
N GLY A 86 4.39 7.35 15.60
CA GLY A 86 3.98 6.37 16.61
C GLY A 86 2.73 5.58 16.22
N ALA A 87 1.71 6.26 15.72
CA ALA A 87 0.48 5.60 15.28
C ALA A 87 0.74 4.68 14.07
N MET A 88 1.61 5.10 13.16
CA MET A 88 1.96 4.30 11.98
C MET A 88 2.86 3.12 12.31
N ALA A 89 3.78 3.25 13.26
CA ALA A 89 4.57 2.12 13.76
C ALA A 89 3.67 0.99 14.27
N GLY A 90 2.71 1.31 15.12
CA GLY A 90 1.74 0.33 15.63
C GLY A 90 0.88 -0.29 14.52
N LYS A 91 0.46 0.51 13.54
CA LYS A 91 -0.33 0.04 12.41
C LYS A 91 0.46 -0.91 11.50
N VAL A 92 1.70 -0.58 11.18
CA VAL A 92 2.60 -1.44 10.39
C VAL A 92 2.93 -2.72 11.15
N GLN A 93 3.17 -2.64 12.46
CA GLN A 93 3.40 -3.84 13.26
C GLN A 93 2.19 -4.77 13.26
N ALA A 94 0.98 -4.24 13.43
CA ALA A 94 -0.25 -5.02 13.36
C ALA A 94 -0.49 -5.64 11.96
N LEU A 95 -0.21 -4.89 10.89
CA LEU A 95 -0.24 -5.40 9.51
C LEU A 95 0.72 -6.57 9.35
N CYS A 96 1.95 -6.43 9.80
CA CYS A 96 2.97 -7.48 9.73
C CYS A 96 2.57 -8.73 10.54
N ALA A 97 1.97 -8.53 11.72
CA ALA A 97 1.44 -9.64 12.52
C ALA A 97 0.33 -10.40 11.80
N ALA A 98 -0.58 -9.70 11.12
CA ALA A 98 -1.63 -10.33 10.31
C ALA A 98 -1.03 -11.10 9.12
N VAL A 99 -0.08 -10.52 8.39
CA VAL A 99 0.59 -11.20 7.27
C VAL A 99 1.34 -12.44 7.74
N SER A 100 2.04 -12.36 8.85
CA SER A 100 2.77 -13.50 9.42
C SER A 100 1.82 -14.62 9.85
N ARG A 101 0.76 -14.29 10.59
CA ARG A 101 -0.19 -15.26 11.14
C ARG A 101 -1.09 -15.90 10.08
N ASP A 102 -1.67 -15.07 9.21
CA ASP A 102 -2.77 -15.49 8.32
C ASP A 102 -2.29 -15.87 6.92
N PHE A 103 -1.10 -15.42 6.53
CA PHE A 103 -0.54 -15.63 5.19
C PHE A 103 0.86 -16.27 5.20
N GLY A 104 1.25 -16.90 6.31
CA GLY A 104 2.49 -17.68 6.40
C GLY A 104 3.75 -16.84 6.17
N ASN A 105 3.75 -15.58 6.64
CA ASN A 105 4.85 -14.63 6.48
C ASN A 105 5.15 -14.23 5.01
N ASP A 106 4.21 -14.49 4.09
CA ASP A 106 4.33 -14.14 2.68
C ASP A 106 3.17 -13.23 2.26
N ALA A 107 3.44 -11.95 2.14
CA ALA A 107 2.44 -10.95 1.76
C ALA A 107 1.84 -11.19 0.36
N ARG A 108 2.56 -11.86 -0.56
CA ARG A 108 2.06 -12.21 -1.89
C ARG A 108 0.83 -13.12 -1.81
N ARG A 109 0.75 -13.98 -0.82
CA ARG A 109 -0.36 -14.93 -0.62
C ARG A 109 -1.70 -14.24 -0.36
N VAL A 110 -1.69 -12.97 0.06
CA VAL A 110 -2.91 -12.18 0.23
C VAL A 110 -3.72 -12.18 -1.07
N TRP A 111 -3.06 -12.01 -2.21
CA TRP A 111 -3.73 -11.96 -3.52
C TRP A 111 -3.51 -13.19 -4.39
N SER A 112 -2.35 -13.83 -4.34
CA SER A 112 -2.06 -14.98 -5.21
C SER A 112 -2.91 -16.21 -4.90
N GLU A 113 -3.42 -16.33 -3.69
CA GLU A 113 -4.27 -17.44 -3.23
C GLU A 113 -5.75 -17.03 -3.08
N ALA A 114 -6.14 -15.84 -3.52
CA ALA A 114 -7.53 -15.44 -3.53
C ALA A 114 -8.29 -16.15 -4.66
N PRO A 115 -9.32 -16.95 -4.34
CA PRO A 115 -10.01 -17.75 -5.36
C PRO A 115 -10.89 -16.90 -6.27
N ASP A 116 -11.33 -15.72 -5.82
CA ASP A 116 -12.22 -14.82 -6.53
C ASP A 116 -12.04 -13.36 -6.06
N GLY A 117 -12.67 -12.42 -6.76
CA GLY A 117 -12.63 -10.99 -6.46
C GLY A 117 -13.16 -10.64 -5.07
N PRO A 118 -14.35 -11.11 -4.67
CA PRO A 118 -14.85 -10.88 -3.30
C PRO A 118 -13.91 -11.40 -2.21
N SER A 119 -13.30 -12.55 -2.39
CA SER A 119 -12.31 -13.09 -1.46
C SER A 119 -11.04 -12.24 -1.42
N LEU A 120 -10.59 -11.73 -2.56
CA LEU A 120 -9.47 -10.80 -2.63
C LEU A 120 -9.78 -9.53 -1.81
N GLU A 121 -10.94 -8.93 -2.02
CA GLU A 121 -11.37 -7.75 -1.26
C GLU A 121 -11.44 -8.04 0.24
N ALA A 122 -12.04 -9.15 0.63
CA ALA A 122 -12.16 -9.54 2.04
C ALA A 122 -10.79 -9.73 2.70
N ARG A 123 -9.84 -10.36 2.02
CA ARG A 123 -8.45 -10.52 2.52
C ARG A 123 -7.76 -9.18 2.71
N LEU A 124 -7.89 -8.26 1.76
CA LEU A 124 -7.31 -6.93 1.87
C LEU A 124 -7.92 -6.13 3.03
N LEU A 125 -9.25 -6.20 3.20
CA LEU A 125 -9.97 -5.53 4.28
C LEU A 125 -9.65 -6.12 5.66
N SER A 126 -9.20 -7.37 5.74
CA SER A 126 -8.77 -7.99 6.99
C SER A 126 -7.42 -7.45 7.50
N LEU A 127 -6.66 -6.77 6.65
CA LEU A 127 -5.34 -6.26 7.00
C LEU A 127 -5.45 -4.94 7.78
N PRO A 128 -4.81 -4.84 8.96
CA PRO A 128 -4.71 -3.57 9.68
C PRO A 128 -4.14 -2.45 8.81
N GLY A 129 -4.78 -1.30 8.84
CA GLY A 129 -4.36 -0.14 8.04
C GLY A 129 -4.90 -0.08 6.61
N ILE A 130 -5.61 -1.11 6.15
CA ILE A 130 -6.23 -1.18 4.83
C ILE A 130 -7.75 -1.07 4.98
N GLY A 131 -8.27 0.14 4.87
CA GLY A 131 -9.73 0.39 4.83
C GLY A 131 -10.30 0.27 3.41
N GLY A 132 -11.62 0.45 3.27
CA GLY A 132 -12.34 0.21 2.01
C GLY A 132 -11.77 0.94 0.80
N MET A 133 -11.44 2.24 0.92
CA MET A 133 -10.87 3.01 -0.19
C MET A 133 -9.46 2.53 -0.58
N LYS A 134 -8.64 2.16 0.40
CA LYS A 134 -7.31 1.59 0.15
C LYS A 134 -7.40 0.21 -0.48
N ALA A 135 -8.32 -0.64 -0.02
CA ALA A 135 -8.56 -1.96 -0.60
C ALA A 135 -8.96 -1.82 -2.08
N LYS A 136 -9.87 -0.93 -2.42
CA LYS A 136 -10.27 -0.65 -3.82
C LYS A 136 -9.08 -0.17 -4.67
N SER A 137 -8.29 0.75 -4.15
CA SER A 137 -7.09 1.24 -4.87
C SER A 137 -6.06 0.12 -5.06
N LEU A 138 -5.85 -0.71 -4.05
CA LEU A 138 -4.93 -1.84 -4.13
C LEU A 138 -5.42 -2.92 -5.11
N ILE A 139 -6.73 -3.23 -5.13
CA ILE A 139 -7.34 -4.12 -6.13
C ILE A 139 -7.06 -3.58 -7.54
N ALA A 140 -7.20 -2.28 -7.77
CA ALA A 140 -6.91 -1.67 -9.06
C ALA A 140 -5.42 -1.76 -9.43
N VAL A 141 -4.51 -1.52 -8.47
CA VAL A 141 -3.05 -1.69 -8.70
C VAL A 141 -2.75 -3.14 -9.06
N LEU A 142 -3.25 -4.10 -8.29
CA LEU A 142 -3.04 -5.53 -8.53
C LEU A 142 -3.58 -5.95 -9.90
N GLY A 143 -4.78 -5.51 -10.27
CA GLY A 143 -5.39 -5.89 -11.54
C GLY A 143 -4.80 -5.19 -12.77
N LYS A 144 -4.42 -3.92 -12.66
CA LYS A 144 -3.94 -3.12 -13.79
C LYS A 144 -2.43 -3.23 -13.98
N GLN A 145 -1.66 -3.31 -12.89
CA GLN A 145 -0.20 -3.31 -12.93
C GLN A 145 0.40 -4.73 -12.85
N PHE A 146 -0.25 -5.63 -12.11
CA PHE A 146 0.25 -6.99 -11.89
C PHE A 146 -0.57 -8.09 -12.60
N ASP A 147 -1.62 -7.72 -13.35
CA ASP A 147 -2.55 -8.64 -14.01
C ASP A 147 -3.20 -9.68 -13.05
N VAL A 148 -3.36 -9.31 -11.78
CA VAL A 148 -4.04 -10.12 -10.78
C VAL A 148 -5.55 -9.89 -10.88
N ARG A 149 -6.22 -10.75 -11.65
CA ARG A 149 -7.66 -10.66 -11.93
C ARG A 149 -8.33 -12.01 -11.70
N PRO A 150 -8.59 -12.38 -10.44
CA PRO A 150 -9.33 -13.61 -10.16
C PRO A 150 -10.78 -13.52 -10.67
N PRO A 151 -11.50 -14.65 -10.80
CA PRO A 151 -12.91 -14.65 -11.19
C PRO A 151 -13.73 -13.66 -10.36
N GLY A 152 -14.58 -12.85 -10.98
CA GLY A 152 -15.35 -11.80 -10.28
C GLY A 152 -14.54 -10.56 -9.89
N TYR A 153 -13.32 -10.39 -10.44
CA TYR A 153 -12.53 -9.18 -10.23
C TYR A 153 -13.30 -7.91 -10.58
N GLU A 154 -14.05 -7.91 -11.69
CA GLU A 154 -14.80 -6.75 -12.18
C GLU A 154 -15.90 -6.29 -11.20
N ASP A 155 -16.40 -7.19 -10.36
CA ASP A 155 -17.42 -6.86 -9.35
C ASP A 155 -16.86 -6.05 -8.17
N VAL A 156 -15.56 -6.16 -7.94
CA VAL A 156 -14.86 -5.48 -6.83
C VAL A 156 -13.93 -4.36 -7.29
N ALA A 157 -13.54 -4.35 -8.56
CA ALA A 157 -12.65 -3.33 -9.12
C ALA A 157 -13.33 -1.94 -9.10
N PRO A 158 -12.61 -0.87 -8.72
CA PRO A 158 -13.18 0.47 -8.76
C PRO A 158 -13.38 0.96 -10.20
N THR A 159 -14.44 1.73 -10.40
CA THR A 159 -14.77 2.37 -11.69
C THR A 159 -14.25 3.81 -11.79
N TRP A 160 -13.65 4.32 -10.72
CA TRP A 160 -13.08 5.66 -10.63
C TRP A 160 -11.54 5.61 -10.64
N PRO A 161 -10.86 6.74 -10.97
CA PRO A 161 -9.40 6.80 -11.01
C PRO A 161 -8.77 6.50 -9.66
N THR A 162 -7.74 5.64 -9.68
CA THR A 162 -6.98 5.19 -8.50
C THR A 162 -5.48 5.18 -8.81
N LEU A 163 -4.66 4.79 -7.82
CA LEU A 163 -3.23 4.53 -8.04
C LEU A 163 -2.97 3.41 -9.06
N GLY A 164 -3.96 2.55 -9.33
CA GLY A 164 -3.87 1.55 -10.41
C GLY A 164 -3.73 2.15 -11.81
N ASP A 165 -4.12 3.41 -11.99
CA ASP A 165 -4.03 4.14 -13.26
C ASP A 165 -2.73 4.95 -13.39
N VAL A 166 -1.86 4.89 -12.38
CA VAL A 166 -0.59 5.65 -12.34
C VAL A 166 0.54 4.79 -12.89
N ASP A 167 0.97 5.09 -14.09
CA ASP A 167 2.06 4.42 -14.82
C ASP A 167 3.26 5.32 -15.10
N SER A 168 3.21 6.57 -14.69
CA SER A 168 4.25 7.59 -14.91
C SER A 168 4.22 8.67 -13.83
N ALA A 169 5.27 9.49 -13.76
CA ALA A 169 5.31 10.65 -12.88
C ALA A 169 4.23 11.69 -13.23
N GLU A 170 3.94 11.86 -14.52
CA GLU A 170 2.87 12.73 -15.03
C GLU A 170 1.50 12.23 -14.62
N ALA A 171 1.27 10.92 -14.73
CA ALA A 171 0.02 10.29 -14.29
C ALA A 171 -0.17 10.44 -12.77
N LEU A 172 0.88 10.32 -11.97
CA LEU A 172 0.84 10.58 -10.54
C LEU A 172 0.46 12.03 -10.23
N ALA A 173 1.09 12.99 -10.91
CA ALA A 173 0.79 14.42 -10.73
C ALA A 173 -0.69 14.73 -11.07
N SER A 174 -1.19 14.16 -12.17
CA SER A 174 -2.59 14.29 -12.60
C SER A 174 -3.56 13.67 -11.58
N TYR A 175 -3.26 12.48 -11.09
CA TYR A 175 -4.05 11.82 -10.05
C TYR A 175 -4.14 12.65 -8.77
N GLN A 176 -3.00 13.18 -8.30
CA GLN A 176 -2.94 14.01 -7.11
C GLN A 176 -3.69 15.35 -7.28
N ALA A 177 -3.61 15.95 -8.47
CA ALA A 177 -4.37 17.17 -8.80
C ALA A 177 -5.88 16.89 -8.77
N GLY A 178 -6.33 15.78 -9.34
CA GLY A 178 -7.73 15.35 -9.32
C GLY A 178 -8.26 15.13 -7.90
N LYS A 179 -7.48 14.49 -7.04
CA LYS A 179 -7.84 14.30 -5.61
C LYS A 179 -7.99 15.64 -4.87
N ARG A 180 -7.08 16.59 -5.12
CA ARG A 180 -7.16 17.93 -4.50
C ARG A 180 -8.40 18.69 -4.96
N ALA A 181 -8.70 18.68 -6.26
CA ALA A 181 -9.88 19.33 -6.83
C ALA A 181 -11.18 18.73 -6.27
N HIS A 182 -11.28 17.42 -6.20
CA HIS A 182 -12.45 16.73 -5.63
C HIS A 182 -12.66 17.08 -4.16
N LYS A 183 -11.58 17.09 -3.37
CA LYS A 183 -11.63 17.46 -1.95
C LYS A 183 -12.03 18.93 -1.73
N ALA A 184 -11.56 19.83 -2.60
CA ALA A 184 -11.96 21.24 -2.57
C ALA A 184 -13.45 21.41 -2.84
N ALA A 185 -13.97 20.75 -3.91
CA ALA A 185 -15.39 20.77 -4.26
C ALA A 185 -16.29 20.26 -3.13
N LEU A 186 -15.91 19.17 -2.46
CA LEU A 186 -16.65 18.62 -1.31
C LEU A 186 -16.69 19.60 -0.13
N ARG A 187 -15.61 20.35 0.12
CA ARG A 187 -15.57 21.36 1.20
C ARG A 187 -16.46 22.57 0.90
N GLU A 188 -16.56 22.99 -0.36
CA GLU A 188 -17.45 24.06 -0.79
C GLU A 188 -18.91 23.66 -0.63
N THR A 189 -19.27 22.45 -1.05
CA THR A 189 -20.63 21.92 -0.91
C THR A 189 -21.06 21.77 0.56
N ALA A 190 -20.13 21.47 1.46
CA ALA A 190 -20.42 21.32 2.89
C ALA A 190 -20.54 22.67 3.64
N ARG A 191 -20.20 23.80 2.99
CA ARG A 191 -20.27 25.16 3.58
C ARG A 191 -21.50 25.96 3.11
N GLY A 192 -22.22 25.47 2.10
CA GLY A 192 -23.47 26.07 1.59
C GLY A 192 -24.68 25.36 2.16
#